data_9008bae68b8e3d47520c59e4c48e9363
#
_entry.id   9008bae68b8e3d47520c59e4c48e9363
#
_cell.length_a   1.000
_cell.length_b   1.000
_cell.length_c   1.000
_cell.angle_alpha   90.00
_cell.angle_beta   90.00
_cell.angle_gamma   90.00
#
_symmetry.space_group_name_H-M   'P 1'
#
loop_
_entity.id
_entity.type
_entity.pdbx_description
1 polymer ?
#
loop_
_entity_poly.entity_id
_entity_poly.type
_entity_poly.pdbx_seq_one_letter_code
_entity_poly.pdbx_strand_id
1 'polypeptide(L)'
;MVERNSRAALATFFADGPLRAGDVVRLNEGASHHAHVRRLVPGDTILLTDGAGTRASAELARLRRNELEARVIEREVVPRPRAIHLRAPVADRDRMLWLAEKATELGIASWQAIRFRRSASVAPRGEGTGFAAKLRARMISALEQSGGAWLPEMHPEIEPGQLEAPRGAIALVLDQGGAPILSALATATSDVAIALGPEGGLEQEELRLLATRGWRSVRLTSTTLRFETAGIAAIAVARATTLSEDA
;
A
#
# COMPACT_ATOMS: atom_id res chain seq x y z
N MET A 1 -5.03 38.38 -20.17
CA MET A 1 -5.55 37.52 -19.11
C MET A 1 -5.64 36.12 -19.73
N VAL A 2 -4.59 35.30 -19.59
CA VAL A 2 -4.51 33.98 -20.22
C VAL A 2 -5.09 32.97 -19.21
N GLU A 3 -6.25 32.42 -19.56
CA GLU A 3 -6.83 31.29 -18.87
C GLU A 3 -5.80 30.13 -18.89
N ARG A 4 -5.17 29.87 -17.75
CA ARG A 4 -4.45 28.60 -17.54
C ARG A 4 -5.46 27.48 -17.32
N ASN A 5 -6.19 27.14 -18.36
CA ASN A 5 -7.03 25.95 -18.39
C ASN A 5 -6.14 24.76 -18.72
N SER A 6 -5.44 24.24 -17.72
CA SER A 6 -4.70 22.99 -17.80
C SER A 6 -5.16 22.12 -16.64
N ARG A 7 -5.89 21.05 -16.95
CA ARG A 7 -6.11 19.90 -16.10
C ARG A 7 -4.78 19.14 -15.86
N ALA A 8 -3.76 19.83 -15.40
CA ALA A 8 -2.63 19.16 -14.77
C ALA A 8 -3.16 18.55 -13.48
N ALA A 9 -2.96 17.25 -13.27
CA ALA A 9 -3.32 16.61 -12.02
C ALA A 9 -2.71 17.43 -10.87
N LEU A 10 -3.56 17.89 -9.93
CA LEU A 10 -3.12 18.67 -8.78
C LEU A 10 -2.10 17.84 -7.99
N ALA A 11 -1.03 18.50 -7.52
CA ALA A 11 -0.04 17.81 -6.69
C ALA A 11 -0.67 17.41 -5.36
N THR A 12 -0.54 16.14 -4.98
CA THR A 12 -1.02 15.62 -3.70
C THR A 12 0.15 15.52 -2.72
N PHE A 13 -0.07 15.90 -1.47
CA PHE A 13 0.90 15.83 -0.39
C PHE A 13 0.32 15.12 0.82
N PHE A 14 1.14 14.31 1.48
CA PHE A 14 0.78 13.65 2.73
C PHE A 14 0.94 14.61 3.91
N ALA A 15 -0.10 14.71 4.73
CA ALA A 15 -0.11 15.48 5.97
C ALA A 15 -0.23 14.53 7.17
N ASP A 16 0.72 14.59 8.09
CA ASP A 16 0.69 13.77 9.30
C ASP A 16 -0.26 14.39 10.32
N GLY A 17 -1.51 13.95 10.30
CA GLY A 17 -2.57 14.40 11.21
C GLY A 17 -3.87 14.79 10.48
N PRO A 18 -4.92 15.06 11.27
CA PRO A 18 -6.26 15.28 10.74
C PRO A 18 -6.36 16.59 9.94
N LEU A 19 -7.09 16.54 8.82
CA LEU A 19 -7.37 17.69 7.96
C LEU A 19 -8.73 18.29 8.32
N ARG A 20 -8.77 19.59 8.67
CA ARG A 20 -10.01 20.33 8.95
C ARG A 20 -10.08 21.58 8.09
N ALA A 21 -11.25 21.91 7.58
CA ALA A 21 -11.45 23.13 6.79
C ALA A 21 -11.06 24.38 7.64
N GLY A 22 -10.29 25.27 7.02
CA GLY A 22 -9.76 26.48 7.66
C GLY A 22 -8.40 26.32 8.34
N ASP A 23 -7.96 25.08 8.65
CA ASP A 23 -6.66 24.86 9.28
C ASP A 23 -5.50 25.20 8.34
N VAL A 24 -4.39 25.64 8.92
CA VAL A 24 -3.11 25.78 8.22
C VAL A 24 -2.24 24.58 8.57
N VAL A 25 -1.96 23.78 7.56
CA VAL A 25 -1.12 22.57 7.67
C VAL A 25 0.31 22.92 7.28
N ARG A 26 1.27 22.49 8.09
CA ARG A 26 2.69 22.60 7.81
C ARG A 26 3.25 21.26 7.39
N LEU A 27 3.90 21.24 6.24
CA LEU A 27 4.54 20.06 5.68
C LEU A 27 6.05 20.24 5.70
N ASN A 28 6.75 19.11 5.71
CA ASN A 28 8.20 19.03 5.88
C ASN A 28 9.00 19.43 4.62
N GLU A 29 10.32 19.35 4.74
CA GLU A 29 11.26 19.63 3.67
C GLU A 29 11.01 18.78 2.41
N GLY A 30 10.63 17.50 2.55
CA GLY A 30 10.33 16.63 1.41
C GLY A 30 9.16 17.15 0.57
N ALA A 31 8.10 17.59 1.23
CA ALA A 31 6.94 18.20 0.56
C ALA A 31 7.32 19.53 -0.10
N SER A 32 8.13 20.35 0.59
CA SER A 32 8.64 21.60 0.03
C SER A 32 9.50 21.36 -1.22
N HIS A 33 10.43 20.40 -1.17
CA HIS A 33 11.24 20.02 -2.33
C HIS A 33 10.37 19.57 -3.49
N HIS A 34 9.38 18.70 -3.25
CA HIS A 34 8.44 18.23 -4.28
C HIS A 34 7.65 19.39 -4.89
N ALA A 35 7.19 20.36 -4.08
CA ALA A 35 6.50 21.56 -4.56
C ALA A 35 7.40 22.40 -5.48
N HIS A 36 8.67 22.59 -5.11
CA HIS A 36 9.64 23.33 -5.96
C HIS A 36 9.91 22.62 -7.29
N VAL A 37 10.08 21.28 -7.27
CA VAL A 37 10.25 20.48 -8.51
C VAL A 37 9.03 20.64 -9.42
N ARG A 38 7.83 20.69 -8.85
CA ARG A 38 6.57 20.93 -9.56
C ARG A 38 6.34 22.39 -9.92
N ARG A 39 7.24 23.31 -9.53
CA ARG A 39 7.17 24.76 -9.76
C ARG A 39 5.89 25.40 -9.22
N LEU A 40 5.41 24.90 -8.09
CA LEU A 40 4.27 25.48 -7.41
C LEU A 40 4.63 26.82 -6.77
N VAL A 41 3.65 27.72 -6.70
CA VAL A 41 3.81 29.04 -6.09
C VAL A 41 2.67 29.31 -5.09
N PRO A 42 2.85 30.20 -4.11
CA PRO A 42 1.75 30.63 -3.23
C PRO A 42 0.52 31.09 -4.05
N GLY A 43 -0.66 30.64 -3.63
CA GLY A 43 -1.93 30.80 -4.34
C GLY A 43 -2.33 29.60 -5.20
N ASP A 44 -1.41 28.67 -5.50
CA ASP A 44 -1.77 27.44 -6.21
C ASP A 44 -2.64 26.52 -5.36
N THR A 45 -3.58 25.84 -6.01
CA THR A 45 -4.37 24.77 -5.36
C THR A 45 -3.60 23.47 -5.38
N ILE A 46 -3.53 22.79 -4.22
CA ILE A 46 -2.93 21.47 -4.03
C ILE A 46 -3.95 20.53 -3.37
N LEU A 47 -3.65 19.24 -3.38
CA LEU A 47 -4.39 18.22 -2.63
C LEU A 47 -3.57 17.78 -1.41
N LEU A 48 -4.25 17.55 -0.31
CA LEU A 48 -3.71 16.95 0.90
C LEU A 48 -4.40 15.62 1.16
N THR A 49 -3.67 14.68 1.75
CA THR A 49 -4.23 13.42 2.27
C THR A 49 -3.64 13.12 3.64
N ASP A 50 -4.46 12.71 4.60
CA ASP A 50 -4.00 12.32 5.95
C ASP A 50 -3.63 10.83 6.05
N GLY A 51 -3.89 10.06 4.98
CA GLY A 51 -3.69 8.62 5.00
C GLY A 51 -4.66 7.85 5.90
N ALA A 52 -5.62 8.53 6.50
CA ALA A 52 -6.64 7.99 7.40
C ALA A 52 -8.07 8.12 6.83
N GLY A 53 -8.18 8.36 5.54
CA GLY A 53 -9.44 8.44 4.81
C GLY A 53 -9.91 9.86 4.53
N THR A 54 -9.13 10.90 4.85
CA THR A 54 -9.48 12.27 4.49
C THR A 54 -8.60 12.78 3.36
N ARG A 55 -9.22 13.35 2.35
CA ARG A 55 -8.56 14.20 1.34
C ARG A 55 -9.06 15.63 1.50
N ALA A 56 -8.23 16.60 1.12
CA ALA A 56 -8.61 17.99 1.16
C ALA A 56 -8.03 18.76 -0.03
N SER A 57 -8.79 19.72 -0.55
CA SER A 57 -8.23 20.80 -1.36
C SER A 57 -7.65 21.85 -0.44
N ALA A 58 -6.49 22.40 -0.79
CA ALA A 58 -5.82 23.42 0.00
C ALA A 58 -5.16 24.45 -0.90
N GLU A 59 -5.09 25.69 -0.45
CA GLU A 59 -4.31 26.74 -1.06
C GLU A 59 -2.90 26.74 -0.49
N LEU A 60 -1.89 26.73 -1.36
CA LEU A 60 -0.50 26.89 -0.98
C LEU A 60 -0.28 28.31 -0.45
N ALA A 61 -0.25 28.47 0.88
CA ALA A 61 -0.12 29.77 1.53
C ALA A 61 1.33 30.28 1.53
N ARG A 62 2.29 29.38 1.72
CA ARG A 62 3.72 29.71 1.78
C ARG A 62 4.58 28.54 1.31
N LEU A 63 5.63 28.84 0.56
CA LEU A 63 6.64 27.88 0.14
C LEU A 63 8.03 28.42 0.48
N ARG A 64 8.75 27.70 1.36
CA ARG A 64 10.13 27.96 1.75
C ARG A 64 10.98 26.72 1.44
N ARG A 65 12.30 26.85 1.52
CA ARG A 65 13.22 25.74 1.23
C ARG A 65 12.92 24.47 2.02
N ASN A 66 12.57 24.59 3.30
CA ASN A 66 12.42 23.45 4.22
C ASN A 66 10.99 23.26 4.74
N GLU A 67 10.05 24.08 4.28
CA GLU A 67 8.67 24.08 4.80
C GLU A 67 7.69 24.53 3.73
N LEU A 68 6.54 23.87 3.69
CA LEU A 68 5.37 24.23 2.92
C LEU A 68 4.21 24.46 3.89
N GLU A 69 3.54 25.62 3.80
CA GLU A 69 2.29 25.89 4.52
C GLU A 69 1.13 25.92 3.53
N ALA A 70 0.07 25.17 3.84
CA ALA A 70 -1.15 25.12 3.03
C ALA A 70 -2.37 25.35 3.92
N ARG A 71 -3.32 26.15 3.45
CA ARG A 71 -4.62 26.39 4.08
C ARG A 71 -5.65 25.46 3.49
N VAL A 72 -6.23 24.60 4.32
CA VAL A 72 -7.30 23.68 3.92
C VAL A 72 -8.56 24.48 3.55
N ILE A 73 -9.06 24.29 2.35
CA ILE A 73 -10.27 24.93 1.82
C ILE A 73 -11.47 24.02 2.09
N GLU A 74 -11.41 22.80 1.57
CA GLU A 74 -12.50 21.85 1.61
C GLU A 74 -11.95 20.45 1.86
N ARG A 75 -12.72 19.60 2.52
CA ARG A 75 -12.33 18.23 2.79
C ARG A 75 -13.39 17.24 2.32
N GLU A 76 -12.92 16.06 1.95
CA GLU A 76 -13.72 14.90 1.58
C GLU A 76 -13.33 13.72 2.46
N VAL A 77 -14.32 12.99 2.97
CA VAL A 77 -14.08 11.70 3.64
C VAL A 77 -14.31 10.59 2.63
N VAL A 78 -13.26 9.84 2.35
CA VAL A 78 -13.28 8.75 1.38
C VAL A 78 -13.65 7.45 2.11
N PRO A 79 -14.71 6.74 1.70
CA PRO A 79 -15.08 5.47 2.27
C PRO A 79 -13.91 4.48 2.22
N ARG A 80 -13.76 3.66 3.26
CA ARG A 80 -12.74 2.62 3.25
C ARG A 80 -13.15 1.50 2.29
N PRO A 81 -12.33 1.19 1.28
CA PRO A 81 -12.63 0.08 0.40
C PRO A 81 -12.48 -1.25 1.15
N ARG A 82 -13.02 -2.33 0.59
CA ARG A 82 -12.79 -3.69 1.09
C ARG A 82 -11.31 -3.92 1.37
N ALA A 83 -11.01 -4.42 2.58
CA ALA A 83 -9.62 -4.53 3.01
C ALA A 83 -8.87 -5.67 2.30
N ILE A 84 -7.66 -5.38 1.83
CA ILE A 84 -6.71 -6.37 1.34
C ILE A 84 -5.47 -6.29 2.23
N HIS A 85 -5.20 -7.35 2.97
CA HIS A 85 -4.08 -7.46 3.89
C HIS A 85 -2.93 -8.22 3.25
N LEU A 86 -1.80 -7.55 3.01
CA LEU A 86 -0.64 -8.18 2.40
C LEU A 86 0.33 -8.72 3.47
N ARG A 87 0.70 -9.98 3.32
CA ARG A 87 1.70 -10.70 4.11
C ARG A 87 2.88 -10.99 3.19
N ALA A 88 3.83 -10.06 3.14
CA ALA A 88 4.98 -10.11 2.26
C ALA A 88 6.13 -10.92 2.89
N PRO A 89 6.92 -11.68 2.11
CA PRO A 89 8.09 -12.33 2.67
C PRO A 89 9.17 -11.30 3.03
N VAL A 90 9.98 -11.59 4.04
CA VAL A 90 11.31 -10.97 4.15
C VAL A 90 12.15 -11.51 3.00
N ALA A 91 12.55 -10.64 2.08
CA ALA A 91 13.13 -10.98 0.81
C ALA A 91 14.10 -9.90 0.32
N ASP A 92 14.44 -9.88 -0.97
CA ASP A 92 15.25 -8.83 -1.58
C ASP A 92 14.67 -7.44 -1.29
N ARG A 93 15.54 -6.56 -0.78
CA ARG A 93 15.16 -5.24 -0.26
C ARG A 93 14.50 -4.35 -1.31
N ASP A 94 15.06 -4.31 -2.50
CA ASP A 94 14.60 -3.36 -3.53
C ASP A 94 13.28 -3.84 -4.15
N ARG A 95 13.10 -5.16 -4.27
CA ARG A 95 11.83 -5.77 -4.69
C ARG A 95 10.72 -5.61 -3.65
N MET A 96 11.05 -5.69 -2.34
CA MET A 96 10.09 -5.40 -1.29
C MET A 96 9.63 -3.94 -1.33
N LEU A 97 10.55 -2.98 -1.58
CA LEU A 97 10.20 -1.57 -1.74
C LEU A 97 9.30 -1.35 -2.96
N TRP A 98 9.59 -2.02 -4.07
CA TRP A 98 8.77 -1.94 -5.28
C TRP A 98 7.38 -2.55 -5.07
N LEU A 99 7.29 -3.71 -4.43
CA LEU A 99 6.01 -4.32 -4.06
C LEU A 99 5.19 -3.40 -3.16
N ALA A 100 5.80 -2.77 -2.15
CA ALA A 100 5.10 -1.86 -1.24
C ALA A 100 4.54 -0.63 -1.96
N GLU A 101 5.29 -0.07 -2.91
CA GLU A 101 4.85 1.02 -3.77
C GLU A 101 3.58 0.61 -4.54
N LYS A 102 3.65 -0.47 -5.31
CA LYS A 102 2.54 -0.92 -6.17
C LYS A 102 1.34 -1.45 -5.38
N ALA A 103 1.59 -2.11 -4.26
CA ALA A 103 0.53 -2.55 -3.36
C ALA A 103 -0.24 -1.36 -2.75
N THR A 104 0.46 -0.25 -2.44
CA THR A 104 -0.17 0.99 -1.95
C THR A 104 -1.01 1.65 -3.04
N GLU A 105 -0.51 1.73 -4.27
CA GLU A 105 -1.28 2.22 -5.43
C GLU A 105 -2.57 1.42 -5.65
N LEU A 106 -2.52 0.10 -5.40
CA LEU A 106 -3.67 -0.80 -5.47
C LEU A 106 -4.55 -0.78 -4.20
N GLY A 107 -4.22 0.06 -3.22
CA GLY A 107 -5.03 0.32 -2.04
C GLY A 107 -5.08 -0.85 -1.05
N ILE A 108 -3.95 -1.50 -0.73
CA ILE A 108 -3.92 -2.46 0.38
C ILE A 108 -4.24 -1.78 1.71
N ALA A 109 -4.87 -2.51 2.62
CA ALA A 109 -5.21 -2.01 3.96
C ALA A 109 -4.07 -2.16 4.95
N SER A 110 -3.26 -3.21 4.84
CA SER A 110 -2.12 -3.43 5.74
C SER A 110 -0.99 -4.21 5.08
N TRP A 111 0.20 -4.01 5.64
CA TRP A 111 1.44 -4.70 5.30
C TRP A 111 2.04 -5.37 6.54
N GLN A 112 2.46 -6.63 6.40
CA GLN A 112 3.24 -7.32 7.41
C GLN A 112 4.31 -8.19 6.77
N ALA A 113 5.55 -8.07 7.23
CA ALA A 113 6.64 -8.91 6.75
C ALA A 113 6.67 -10.26 7.50
N ILE A 114 6.91 -11.35 6.78
CA ILE A 114 7.00 -12.71 7.32
C ILE A 114 8.39 -13.26 7.03
N ARG A 115 9.08 -13.74 8.06
CA ARG A 115 10.39 -14.37 7.93
C ARG A 115 10.24 -15.88 7.73
N PHE A 116 10.11 -16.31 6.50
CA PHE A 116 10.13 -17.73 6.13
C PHE A 116 11.54 -18.32 6.19
N ARG A 117 11.65 -19.64 6.27
CA ARG A 117 12.97 -20.33 6.32
C ARG A 117 13.87 -19.95 5.14
N ARG A 118 13.32 -19.90 3.93
CA ARG A 118 14.07 -19.56 2.73
C ARG A 118 14.31 -18.06 2.54
N SER A 119 13.79 -17.20 3.39
CA SER A 119 14.17 -15.79 3.46
C SER A 119 15.66 -15.60 3.80
N ALA A 120 16.27 -16.54 4.51
CA ALA A 120 17.68 -16.47 4.92
C ALA A 120 18.68 -16.54 3.74
N SER A 121 18.27 -17.07 2.58
CA SER A 121 19.15 -17.22 1.40
C SER A 121 19.29 -15.92 0.57
N VAL A 122 18.56 -14.86 0.90
CA VAL A 122 18.55 -13.60 0.14
C VAL A 122 19.38 -12.52 0.87
N ALA A 123 20.21 -11.77 0.14
CA ALA A 123 20.96 -10.62 0.65
C ALA A 123 21.14 -9.56 -0.47
N PRO A 124 20.98 -8.26 -0.20
CA PRO A 124 20.53 -7.68 1.08
C PRO A 124 19.02 -7.86 1.30
N ARG A 125 18.63 -8.22 2.52
CA ARG A 125 17.22 -8.39 2.89
C ARG A 125 16.58 -7.07 3.32
N GLY A 126 15.27 -6.97 3.09
CA GLY A 126 14.43 -5.90 3.62
C GLY A 126 13.97 -6.20 5.03
N GLU A 127 14.77 -5.86 6.02
CA GLU A 127 14.51 -6.13 7.44
C GLU A 127 14.96 -4.99 8.37
N GLY A 128 14.45 -4.99 9.59
CA GLY A 128 14.82 -4.06 10.64
C GLY A 128 14.12 -2.69 10.56
N THR A 129 14.29 -1.89 11.62
CA THR A 129 13.59 -0.61 11.79
C THR A 129 13.95 0.44 10.73
N GLY A 130 15.21 0.49 10.32
CA GLY A 130 15.65 1.40 9.26
C GLY A 130 15.05 1.05 7.89
N PHE A 131 14.80 -0.23 7.62
CA PHE A 131 14.11 -0.64 6.41
C PHE A 131 12.60 -0.35 6.50
N ALA A 132 11.97 -0.60 7.65
CA ALA A 132 10.57 -0.27 7.88
C ALA A 132 10.27 1.21 7.64
N ALA A 133 11.18 2.11 8.06
CA ALA A 133 11.05 3.54 7.78
C ALA A 133 11.11 3.85 6.28
N LYS A 134 12.02 3.20 5.52
CA LYS A 134 12.10 3.34 4.05
C LYS A 134 10.84 2.80 3.37
N LEU A 135 10.33 1.68 3.85
CA LEU A 135 9.09 1.07 3.34
C LEU A 135 7.90 2.04 3.50
N ARG A 136 7.75 2.62 4.70
CA ARG A 136 6.71 3.61 4.99
C ARG A 136 6.85 4.85 4.09
N ALA A 137 8.05 5.37 3.92
CA ALA A 137 8.30 6.51 3.04
C ALA A 137 7.92 6.20 1.58
N ARG A 138 8.21 4.98 1.11
CA ARG A 138 7.82 4.54 -0.23
C ARG A 138 6.30 4.44 -0.39
N MET A 139 5.59 3.94 0.63
CA MET A 139 4.12 3.90 0.65
C MET A 139 3.50 5.29 0.66
N ILE A 140 4.06 6.24 1.41
CA ILE A 140 3.60 7.64 1.42
C ILE A 140 3.76 8.24 0.02
N SER A 141 4.91 8.08 -0.62
CA SER A 141 5.14 8.57 -1.98
C SER A 141 4.17 7.97 -2.99
N ALA A 142 3.85 6.66 -2.87
CA ALA A 142 2.87 5.99 -3.70
C ALA A 142 1.44 6.52 -3.46
N LEU A 143 1.09 6.80 -2.20
CA LEU A 143 -0.19 7.40 -1.83
C LEU A 143 -0.36 8.78 -2.46
N GLU A 144 0.68 9.63 -2.38
CA GLU A 144 0.70 10.96 -3.01
C GLU A 144 0.54 10.86 -4.53
N GLN A 145 1.27 9.94 -5.16
CA GLN A 145 1.24 9.77 -6.62
C GLN A 145 -0.12 9.25 -7.11
N SER A 146 -0.72 8.30 -6.40
CA SER A 146 -2.00 7.70 -6.78
C SER A 146 -3.23 8.53 -6.38
N GLY A 147 -3.04 9.58 -5.55
CA GLY A 147 -4.15 10.37 -4.98
C GLY A 147 -5.01 9.57 -4.00
N GLY A 148 -4.43 8.54 -3.38
CA GLY A 148 -5.11 7.71 -2.40
C GLY A 148 -5.45 8.44 -1.10
N ALA A 149 -6.42 7.92 -0.34
CA ALA A 149 -6.81 8.47 0.96
C ALA A 149 -6.41 7.57 2.15
N TRP A 150 -6.03 6.33 1.90
CA TRP A 150 -5.76 5.33 2.94
C TRP A 150 -4.32 4.83 2.83
N LEU A 151 -3.47 5.20 3.82
CA LEU A 151 -2.12 4.68 3.93
C LEU A 151 -2.18 3.28 4.55
N PRO A 152 -1.49 2.28 3.98
CA PRO A 152 -1.45 0.94 4.57
C PRO A 152 -0.92 0.94 6.00
N GLU A 153 -1.60 0.24 6.90
CA GLU A 153 -1.11 0.00 8.24
C GLU A 153 0.07 -0.97 8.22
N MET A 154 1.18 -0.59 8.84
CA MET A 154 2.36 -1.44 8.93
C MET A 154 2.37 -2.19 10.26
N HIS A 155 2.42 -3.54 10.19
CA HIS A 155 2.56 -4.39 11.36
C HIS A 155 4.00 -4.87 11.55
N PRO A 156 4.41 -5.21 12.78
CA PRO A 156 5.72 -5.80 13.06
C PRO A 156 5.95 -7.08 12.25
N GLU A 157 7.22 -7.33 11.92
CA GLU A 157 7.67 -8.58 11.31
C GLU A 157 7.40 -9.77 12.25
N ILE A 158 6.97 -10.90 11.69
CA ILE A 158 6.67 -12.13 12.42
C ILE A 158 7.26 -13.37 11.73
N GLU A 159 7.33 -14.46 12.49
CA GLU A 159 7.61 -15.80 11.97
C GLU A 159 6.33 -16.49 11.47
N PRO A 160 6.43 -17.49 10.55
CA PRO A 160 5.25 -18.19 10.02
C PRO A 160 4.35 -18.79 11.11
N GLY A 161 4.93 -19.23 12.23
CA GLY A 161 4.20 -19.75 13.38
C GLY A 161 3.30 -18.75 14.10
N GLN A 162 3.45 -17.47 13.86
CA GLN A 162 2.66 -16.38 14.44
C GLN A 162 1.60 -15.83 13.44
N LEU A 163 1.62 -16.30 12.19
CA LEU A 163 0.72 -15.81 11.16
C LEU A 163 -0.68 -16.37 11.32
N GLU A 164 -1.60 -15.55 11.79
CA GLU A 164 -3.02 -15.87 11.88
C GLU A 164 -3.81 -15.30 10.69
N ALA A 165 -4.84 -16.04 10.26
CA ALA A 165 -5.81 -15.50 9.33
C ALA A 165 -6.62 -14.39 10.00
N PRO A 166 -6.76 -13.18 9.41
CA PRO A 166 -7.60 -12.14 9.99
C PRO A 166 -9.05 -12.61 10.11
N ARG A 167 -9.71 -12.27 11.22
CA ARG A 167 -11.09 -12.69 11.46
C ARG A 167 -12.02 -12.16 10.36
N GLY A 168 -12.83 -13.05 9.80
CA GLY A 168 -13.76 -12.69 8.75
C GLY A 168 -13.17 -12.48 7.37
N ALA A 169 -11.84 -12.55 7.22
CA ALA A 169 -11.18 -12.45 5.94
C ALA A 169 -10.96 -13.82 5.28
N ILE A 170 -10.93 -13.82 3.96
CA ILE A 170 -10.43 -14.97 3.19
C ILE A 170 -8.91 -14.92 3.20
N ALA A 171 -8.27 -15.93 3.79
CA ALA A 171 -6.83 -16.01 3.88
C ALA A 171 -6.28 -16.93 2.76
N LEU A 172 -5.46 -16.36 1.89
CA LEU A 172 -4.88 -17.00 0.71
C LEU A 172 -3.36 -16.98 0.79
N VAL A 173 -2.73 -18.11 0.54
CA VAL A 173 -1.27 -18.20 0.35
C VAL A 173 -0.98 -18.56 -1.10
N LEU A 174 -0.10 -17.78 -1.74
CA LEU A 174 0.26 -18.04 -3.13
C LEU A 174 1.24 -19.21 -3.21
N ASP A 175 0.78 -20.28 -3.83
CA ASP A 175 1.54 -21.50 -4.08
C ASP A 175 1.10 -22.14 -5.40
N GLN A 176 2.05 -22.69 -6.17
CA GLN A 176 1.76 -23.30 -7.48
C GLN A 176 0.88 -24.53 -7.39
N GLY A 177 0.95 -25.29 -6.29
CA GLY A 177 0.10 -26.46 -6.04
C GLY A 177 -1.34 -26.12 -5.66
N GLY A 178 -1.67 -24.82 -5.47
CA GLY A 178 -2.99 -24.37 -5.04
C GLY A 178 -4.06 -24.41 -6.14
N ALA A 179 -5.32 -24.18 -5.74
CA ALA A 179 -6.44 -23.99 -6.66
C ALA A 179 -6.34 -22.63 -7.39
N PRO A 180 -6.99 -22.42 -8.54
CA PRO A 180 -7.04 -21.10 -9.18
C PRO A 180 -7.57 -20.02 -8.22
N ILE A 181 -6.89 -18.86 -8.13
CA ILE A 181 -7.25 -17.79 -7.19
C ILE A 181 -8.71 -17.31 -7.38
N LEU A 182 -9.20 -17.27 -8.61
CA LEU A 182 -10.56 -16.84 -8.92
C LEU A 182 -11.61 -17.74 -8.26
N SER A 183 -11.35 -19.05 -8.11
CA SER A 183 -12.29 -19.95 -7.41
C SER A 183 -12.46 -19.61 -5.92
N ALA A 184 -11.50 -18.94 -5.33
CA ALA A 184 -11.54 -18.48 -3.94
C ALA A 184 -12.16 -17.08 -3.77
N LEU A 185 -12.14 -16.26 -4.83
CA LEU A 185 -12.56 -14.86 -4.80
C LEU A 185 -13.91 -14.60 -5.44
N ALA A 186 -14.42 -15.52 -6.29
CA ALA A 186 -15.60 -15.31 -7.14
C ALA A 186 -16.90 -14.95 -6.39
N THR A 187 -17.04 -15.35 -5.13
CA THR A 187 -18.22 -15.06 -4.29
C THR A 187 -17.88 -14.36 -2.99
N ALA A 188 -16.68 -13.78 -2.94
CA ALA A 188 -16.12 -13.25 -1.71
C ALA A 188 -16.51 -11.78 -1.51
N THR A 189 -17.38 -11.50 -0.53
CA THR A 189 -17.71 -10.14 -0.05
C THR A 189 -16.87 -9.71 1.14
N SER A 190 -16.17 -10.65 1.79
CA SER A 190 -15.34 -10.40 2.98
C SER A 190 -13.94 -9.90 2.61
N ASP A 191 -13.25 -9.27 3.55
CA ASP A 191 -11.84 -8.89 3.42
C ASP A 191 -10.96 -10.05 2.95
N VAL A 192 -9.81 -9.73 2.35
CA VAL A 192 -8.87 -10.72 1.81
C VAL A 192 -7.50 -10.53 2.46
N ALA A 193 -6.89 -11.62 2.90
CA ALA A 193 -5.48 -11.65 3.28
C ALA A 193 -4.69 -12.48 2.26
N ILE A 194 -3.56 -11.96 1.79
CA ILE A 194 -2.71 -12.60 0.78
C ILE A 194 -1.31 -12.75 1.37
N ALA A 195 -0.84 -13.99 1.49
CA ALA A 195 0.52 -14.32 1.89
C ALA A 195 1.35 -14.77 0.68
N LEU A 196 2.60 -14.29 0.64
CA LEU A 196 3.58 -14.57 -0.42
C LEU A 196 4.77 -15.31 0.17
N GLY A 197 5.29 -16.29 -0.55
CA GLY A 197 6.58 -16.89 -0.23
C GLY A 197 7.77 -16.06 -0.75
N PRO A 198 8.99 -16.27 -0.19
CA PRO A 198 10.22 -15.68 -0.72
C PRO A 198 10.61 -16.29 -2.07
N GLU A 199 11.70 -15.83 -2.68
CA GLU A 199 12.19 -16.30 -4.00
C GLU A 199 12.39 -17.81 -4.06
N GLY A 200 12.82 -18.41 -2.95
CA GLY A 200 12.96 -19.87 -2.82
C GLY A 200 11.66 -20.64 -2.64
N GLY A 201 10.52 -19.92 -2.57
CA GLY A 201 9.21 -20.51 -2.27
C GLY A 201 9.03 -20.89 -0.80
N LEU A 202 7.88 -21.45 -0.47
CA LEU A 202 7.55 -21.96 0.87
C LEU A 202 7.93 -23.44 1.00
N GLU A 203 8.33 -23.84 2.21
CA GLU A 203 8.53 -25.26 2.51
C GLU A 203 7.19 -25.95 2.78
N GLN A 204 7.14 -27.28 2.52
CA GLN A 204 5.91 -28.04 2.73
C GLN A 204 5.40 -27.99 4.19
N GLU A 205 6.31 -27.88 5.15
CA GLU A 205 5.97 -27.71 6.57
C GLU A 205 5.31 -26.34 6.82
N GLU A 206 5.80 -25.27 6.19
CA GLU A 206 5.21 -23.93 6.28
C GLU A 206 3.82 -23.91 5.66
N LEU A 207 3.63 -24.52 4.48
CA LEU A 207 2.31 -24.65 3.85
C LEU A 207 1.32 -25.42 4.72
N ARG A 208 1.75 -26.54 5.32
CA ARG A 208 0.90 -27.31 6.26
C ARG A 208 0.52 -26.48 7.48
N LEU A 209 1.51 -25.77 8.07
CA LEU A 209 1.26 -24.89 9.21
C LEU A 209 0.25 -23.80 8.87
N LEU A 210 0.39 -23.13 7.72
CA LEU A 210 -0.54 -22.12 7.26
C LEU A 210 -1.94 -22.70 7.02
N ALA A 211 -2.03 -23.90 6.45
CA ALA A 211 -3.31 -24.60 6.24
C ALA A 211 -4.05 -24.87 7.57
N THR A 212 -3.35 -25.29 8.64
CA THR A 212 -3.95 -25.48 9.98
C THR A 212 -4.45 -24.18 10.61
N ARG A 213 -3.98 -23.02 10.11
CA ARG A 213 -4.36 -21.67 10.54
C ARG A 213 -5.39 -21.01 9.61
N GLY A 214 -6.03 -21.78 8.72
CA GLY A 214 -7.10 -21.32 7.84
C GLY A 214 -6.65 -20.66 6.55
N TRP A 215 -5.34 -20.70 6.20
CA TRP A 215 -4.83 -20.23 4.92
C TRP A 215 -5.05 -21.27 3.83
N ARG A 216 -5.56 -20.85 2.68
CA ARG A 216 -5.79 -21.71 1.52
C ARG A 216 -4.76 -21.44 0.44
N SER A 217 -4.11 -22.50 -0.06
CA SER A 217 -3.18 -22.40 -1.19
C SER A 217 -3.92 -22.10 -2.49
N VAL A 218 -3.47 -21.06 -3.19
CA VAL A 218 -4.03 -20.65 -4.48
C VAL A 218 -2.91 -20.29 -5.46
N ARG A 219 -3.15 -20.49 -6.76
CA ARG A 219 -2.25 -20.11 -7.83
C ARG A 219 -2.85 -19.04 -8.74
N LEU A 220 -1.99 -18.21 -9.31
CA LEU A 220 -2.34 -17.18 -10.29
C LEU A 220 -2.19 -17.71 -11.73
N THR A 221 -1.11 -18.41 -11.97
CA THR A 221 -0.71 -18.90 -13.31
C THR A 221 -0.11 -20.32 -13.22
N SER A 222 0.19 -20.92 -14.36
CA SER A 222 0.92 -22.18 -14.44
C SER A 222 2.45 -22.00 -14.38
N THR A 223 2.94 -20.76 -14.46
CA THR A 223 4.37 -20.42 -14.41
C THR A 223 4.77 -19.84 -13.07
N THR A 224 6.06 -19.97 -12.70
CA THR A 224 6.59 -19.34 -11.49
C THR A 224 6.73 -17.84 -11.70
N LEU A 225 6.09 -17.07 -10.82
CA LEU A 225 6.25 -15.63 -10.73
C LEU A 225 7.23 -15.27 -9.61
N ARG A 226 7.94 -14.16 -9.78
CA ARG A 226 8.65 -13.54 -8.66
C ARG A 226 7.63 -13.06 -7.62
N PHE A 227 8.01 -13.02 -6.33
CA PHE A 227 7.06 -12.72 -5.26
C PHE A 227 6.40 -11.35 -5.43
N GLU A 228 7.13 -10.34 -5.88
CA GLU A 228 6.60 -9.01 -6.13
C GLU A 228 5.58 -9.00 -7.28
N THR A 229 5.85 -9.73 -8.36
CA THR A 229 4.90 -9.88 -9.48
C THR A 229 3.65 -10.63 -9.03
N ALA A 230 3.83 -11.72 -8.29
CA ALA A 230 2.73 -12.51 -7.75
C ALA A 230 1.85 -11.68 -6.79
N GLY A 231 2.49 -10.88 -5.92
CA GLY A 231 1.79 -10.00 -4.98
C GLY A 231 0.94 -8.96 -5.69
N ILE A 232 1.50 -8.23 -6.65
CA ILE A 232 0.78 -7.21 -7.41
C ILE A 232 -0.39 -7.83 -8.19
N ALA A 233 -0.15 -8.95 -8.87
CA ALA A 233 -1.19 -9.63 -9.63
C ALA A 233 -2.34 -10.12 -8.72
N ALA A 234 -2.03 -10.72 -7.57
CA ALA A 234 -3.03 -11.19 -6.62
C ALA A 234 -3.86 -10.04 -6.04
N ILE A 235 -3.20 -8.93 -5.66
CA ILE A 235 -3.87 -7.73 -5.15
C ILE A 235 -4.78 -7.14 -6.23
N ALA A 236 -4.31 -7.02 -7.48
CA ALA A 236 -5.10 -6.48 -8.57
C ALA A 236 -6.34 -7.34 -8.86
N VAL A 237 -6.20 -8.67 -8.87
CA VAL A 237 -7.32 -9.60 -9.02
C VAL A 237 -8.32 -9.43 -7.85
N ALA A 238 -7.84 -9.43 -6.60
CA ALA A 238 -8.68 -9.24 -5.43
C ALA A 238 -9.39 -7.89 -5.45
N ARG A 239 -8.73 -6.82 -5.89
CA ARG A 239 -9.33 -5.48 -6.00
C ARG A 239 -10.39 -5.43 -7.11
N ALA A 240 -10.12 -6.02 -8.26
CA ALA A 240 -11.06 -6.04 -9.38
C ALA A 240 -12.37 -6.76 -9.05
N THR A 241 -12.33 -7.81 -8.22
CA THR A 241 -13.56 -8.50 -7.78
C THR A 241 -14.43 -7.65 -6.85
N THR A 242 -13.92 -6.54 -6.28
CA THR A 242 -14.71 -5.65 -5.42
C THR A 242 -15.36 -4.49 -6.18
N LEU A 243 -14.80 -4.11 -7.34
CA LEU A 243 -15.33 -2.98 -8.13
C LEU A 243 -16.60 -3.28 -8.88
N SER A 244 -16.95 -4.56 -9.04
CA SER A 244 -18.19 -4.99 -9.71
C SER A 244 -19.43 -4.92 -8.83
N GLU A 245 -19.28 -4.64 -7.52
CA GLU A 245 -20.39 -4.55 -6.56
C GLU A 245 -20.86 -3.11 -6.33
N ASP A 246 -20.06 -2.11 -6.72
CA ASP A 246 -20.31 -0.67 -6.50
C ASP A 246 -20.74 0.08 -7.79
N ALA A 247 -21.03 -0.63 -8.89
CA ALA A 247 -21.38 -0.05 -10.21
C ALA A 247 -22.90 -0.10 -10.50
#